data_ef3cb4ff1b965b8ddeeb8186c0ded86d
#
_entry.id   ef3cb4ff1b965b8ddeeb8186c0ded86d
#
_cell.length_a   1.000
_cell.length_b   1.000
_cell.length_c   1.000
_cell.angle_alpha   90.00
_cell.angle_beta   90.00
_cell.angle_gamma   90.00
#
_symmetry.space_group_name_H-M   'P 1'
#
loop_
_entity.id
_entity.type
_entity.pdbx_description
1 polymer ?
#
loop_
_entity_poly.entity_id
_entity_poly.type
_entity_poly.pdbx_seq_one_letter_code
_entity_poly.pdbx_strand_id
1 'polypeptide(L)'
;MDQSRIDNMFESEVYEEVWGKQFGVDNSVGKIRKILLHCPGEEIKQLAQGAYEQEAGARILKGENGRIRNYWKDEKLPDLELLQEQHHAMAELLEKEGIEVHYLVDPTNYWTNLTFTRDVALMTPKGAILTRFAMYFHQGDTYYTQKFLAEQNIPIIGAIQGKGTIEGGSFSMLDTHTAVIGRSVRINDEGIAQLRTLLSYQGINLIVIDMPAYYIHLDEAFVPVDKKKVLVSTFILPHWFLHMLQEKGYELIETDRDDPMLTNN
;
A
#
# COMPACT_ATOMS: atom_id res chain seq x y z
N MET A 1 -22.02 30.96 -7.31
CA MET A 1 -21.68 30.37 -6.00
C MET A 1 -20.38 31.04 -5.58
N ASP A 2 -20.33 31.62 -4.39
CA ASP A 2 -19.13 32.32 -3.92
C ASP A 2 -18.02 31.32 -3.69
N GLN A 3 -16.86 31.50 -4.34
CA GLN A 3 -15.69 30.58 -4.28
C GLN A 3 -15.22 30.38 -2.83
N SER A 4 -15.33 31.46 -2.00
CA SER A 4 -14.96 31.38 -0.58
C SER A 4 -15.80 30.35 0.22
N ARG A 5 -17.03 30.05 -0.22
CA ARG A 5 -17.90 29.05 0.40
C ARG A 5 -17.53 27.62 -0.02
N ILE A 6 -16.94 27.45 -1.21
CA ILE A 6 -16.47 26.14 -1.69
C ILE A 6 -15.15 25.79 -1.02
N ASP A 7 -14.27 26.76 -0.87
CA ASP A 7 -12.97 26.57 -0.22
C ASP A 7 -13.14 26.19 1.26
N ASN A 8 -14.15 26.69 1.95
CA ASN A 8 -14.44 26.37 3.35
C ASN A 8 -15.02 24.94 3.57
N MET A 9 -15.53 24.26 2.54
CA MET A 9 -16.04 22.88 2.69
C MET A 9 -14.98 21.86 3.05
N PHE A 10 -13.69 22.17 2.83
CA PHE A 10 -12.55 21.29 3.10
C PHE A 10 -11.56 21.89 4.10
N GLU A 11 -11.95 22.92 4.82
CA GLU A 11 -11.10 23.49 5.86
C GLU A 11 -10.80 22.47 6.96
N SER A 12 -9.58 22.52 7.47
CA SER A 12 -9.08 21.59 8.48
C SER A 12 -9.95 21.57 9.73
N GLU A 13 -10.51 22.72 10.10
CA GLU A 13 -11.39 22.88 11.27
C GLU A 13 -12.69 22.07 11.15
N VAL A 14 -13.33 22.08 9.98
CA VAL A 14 -14.57 21.30 9.73
C VAL A 14 -14.26 19.81 9.74
N TYR A 15 -13.12 19.41 9.17
CA TYR A 15 -12.68 18.02 9.21
C TYR A 15 -12.41 17.57 10.64
N GLU A 16 -11.72 18.39 11.43
CA GLU A 16 -11.41 18.09 12.82
C GLU A 16 -12.68 18.01 13.69
N GLU A 17 -13.67 18.85 13.43
CA GLU A 17 -14.95 18.83 14.14
C GLU A 17 -15.74 17.54 13.86
N VAL A 18 -15.80 17.10 12.61
CA VAL A 18 -16.61 15.96 12.17
C VAL A 18 -15.88 14.62 12.39
N TRP A 19 -14.60 14.56 12.05
CA TRP A 19 -13.82 13.31 12.00
C TRP A 19 -12.80 13.18 13.13
N GLY A 20 -12.52 14.26 13.88
CA GLY A 20 -11.46 14.30 14.88
C GLY A 20 -10.08 14.57 14.28
N LYS A 21 -9.04 14.52 15.13
CA LYS A 21 -7.67 14.95 14.77
C LYS A 21 -6.70 13.80 14.46
N GLN A 22 -7.14 12.56 14.52
CA GLN A 22 -6.25 11.41 14.58
C GLN A 22 -6.28 10.54 13.33
N PHE A 23 -6.35 11.15 12.16
CA PHE A 23 -6.27 10.45 10.89
C PHE A 23 -5.35 11.19 9.92
N GLY A 24 -5.01 10.51 8.82
CA GLY A 24 -4.27 11.09 7.72
C GLY A 24 -2.75 10.99 7.85
N VAL A 25 -2.11 11.08 6.70
CA VAL A 25 -0.66 11.01 6.51
C VAL A 25 -0.25 12.06 5.48
N ASP A 26 0.71 12.90 5.82
CA ASP A 26 1.22 13.98 4.96
C ASP A 26 2.65 13.76 4.46
N ASN A 27 3.27 12.65 4.86
CA ASN A 27 4.60 12.24 4.44
C ASN A 27 4.81 10.74 4.71
N SER A 28 5.86 10.14 4.16
CA SER A 28 6.17 8.70 4.31
C SER A 28 7.20 8.40 5.40
N VAL A 29 7.66 9.40 6.17
CA VAL A 29 8.75 9.24 7.16
C VAL A 29 8.43 9.85 8.52
N GLY A 30 7.20 10.29 8.72
CA GLY A 30 6.74 10.83 10.00
C GLY A 30 6.63 9.76 11.09
N LYS A 31 6.55 10.19 12.35
CA LYS A 31 6.31 9.26 13.46
C LYS A 31 4.97 8.54 13.26
N ILE A 32 5.03 7.24 13.11
CA ILE A 32 3.84 6.39 13.07
C ILE A 32 3.16 6.43 14.43
N ARG A 33 1.85 6.63 14.46
CA ARG A 33 1.02 6.63 15.67
C ARG A 33 0.05 5.46 15.71
N LYS A 34 -0.47 5.09 14.54
CA LYS A 34 -1.39 3.97 14.36
C LYS A 34 -0.97 3.16 13.14
N ILE A 35 -1.09 1.87 13.22
CA ILE A 35 -0.80 0.95 12.12
C ILE A 35 -1.89 -0.10 12.02
N LEU A 36 -2.26 -0.44 10.80
CA LEU A 36 -3.17 -1.55 10.49
C LEU A 36 -2.35 -2.76 10.06
N LEU A 37 -2.52 -3.86 10.74
CA LEU A 37 -1.90 -5.14 10.45
C LEU A 37 -2.96 -6.22 10.21
N HIS A 38 -2.56 -7.38 9.73
CA HIS A 38 -3.33 -8.60 9.73
C HIS A 38 -2.42 -9.75 10.15
N CYS A 39 -2.75 -10.41 11.24
CA CYS A 39 -2.02 -11.59 11.67
C CYS A 39 -2.43 -12.80 10.80
N PRO A 40 -1.49 -13.49 10.15
CA PRO A 40 -1.81 -14.69 9.39
C PRO A 40 -2.58 -15.71 10.24
N GLY A 41 -3.68 -16.22 9.71
CA GLY A 41 -4.59 -17.10 10.42
C GLY A 41 -4.93 -18.39 9.66
N GLU A 42 -6.09 -18.94 9.95
CA GLU A 42 -6.57 -20.20 9.34
C GLU A 42 -6.72 -20.13 7.81
N GLU A 43 -6.85 -18.93 7.24
CA GLU A 43 -6.90 -18.70 5.79
C GLU A 43 -5.64 -19.20 5.08
N ILE A 44 -4.48 -19.16 5.74
CA ILE A 44 -3.20 -19.65 5.17
C ILE A 44 -3.25 -21.17 4.91
N LYS A 45 -3.98 -21.92 5.72
CA LYS A 45 -4.13 -23.38 5.54
C LYS A 45 -4.81 -23.76 4.23
N GLN A 46 -5.55 -22.83 3.61
CA GLN A 46 -6.16 -23.07 2.28
C GLN A 46 -5.10 -23.28 1.18
N LEU A 47 -3.89 -22.76 1.35
CA LEU A 47 -2.79 -22.99 0.41
C LEU A 47 -2.49 -24.48 0.21
N ALA A 48 -2.76 -25.32 1.20
CA ALA A 48 -2.60 -26.78 1.10
C ALA A 48 -3.51 -27.42 0.04
N GLN A 49 -4.63 -26.77 -0.31
CA GLN A 49 -5.56 -27.23 -1.36
C GLN A 49 -5.05 -26.91 -2.78
N GLY A 50 -4.04 -26.05 -2.90
CA GLY A 50 -3.42 -25.72 -4.17
C GLY A 50 -2.46 -26.81 -4.65
N ALA A 51 -2.25 -26.92 -5.97
CA ALA A 51 -1.26 -27.78 -6.58
C ALA A 51 0.03 -26.99 -6.85
N TYR A 52 1.18 -27.66 -6.67
CA TYR A 52 2.45 -27.07 -7.10
C TYR A 52 2.60 -27.21 -8.61
N GLU A 53 2.78 -26.09 -9.31
CA GLU A 53 2.99 -26.02 -10.74
C GLU A 53 4.48 -25.70 -11.01
N GLN A 54 5.21 -26.65 -11.54
CA GLN A 54 6.68 -26.57 -11.70
C GLN A 54 7.11 -25.46 -12.66
N GLU A 55 6.34 -25.22 -13.73
CA GLU A 55 6.62 -24.14 -14.68
C GLU A 55 6.45 -22.75 -14.05
N ALA A 56 5.52 -22.61 -13.11
CA ALA A 56 5.30 -21.38 -12.37
C ALA A 56 6.23 -21.22 -11.16
N GLY A 57 6.89 -22.31 -10.73
CA GLY A 57 7.68 -22.34 -9.50
C GLY A 57 6.84 -21.99 -8.26
N ALA A 58 5.55 -22.32 -8.27
CA ALA A 58 4.63 -21.90 -7.26
C ALA A 58 3.48 -22.91 -7.05
N ARG A 59 2.99 -22.97 -5.81
CA ARG A 59 1.74 -23.64 -5.49
C ARG A 59 0.57 -22.70 -5.84
N ILE A 60 -0.35 -23.16 -6.67
CA ILE A 60 -1.46 -22.36 -7.16
C ILE A 60 -2.78 -22.91 -6.63
N LEU A 61 -3.53 -22.08 -5.92
CA LEU A 61 -4.88 -22.37 -5.47
C LEU A 61 -5.88 -21.76 -6.47
N LYS A 62 -6.72 -22.60 -7.07
CA LYS A 62 -7.80 -22.20 -7.99
C LYS A 62 -9.16 -22.31 -7.32
N GLY A 63 -10.03 -21.34 -7.58
CA GLY A 63 -11.43 -21.41 -7.18
C GLY A 63 -12.26 -22.28 -8.13
N GLU A 64 -13.52 -22.51 -7.78
CA GLU A 64 -14.47 -23.31 -8.59
C GLU A 64 -14.65 -22.77 -10.01
N ASN A 65 -14.50 -21.45 -10.21
CA ASN A 65 -14.54 -20.78 -11.51
C ASN A 65 -13.23 -20.87 -12.30
N GLY A 66 -12.23 -21.64 -11.81
CA GLY A 66 -10.91 -21.79 -12.41
C GLY A 66 -9.98 -20.60 -12.26
N ARG A 67 -10.42 -19.52 -11.61
CA ARG A 67 -9.55 -18.35 -11.34
C ARG A 67 -8.57 -18.65 -10.22
N ILE A 68 -7.36 -18.09 -10.34
CA ILE A 68 -6.35 -18.15 -9.28
C ILE A 68 -6.89 -17.37 -8.09
N ARG A 69 -7.01 -18.05 -6.94
CA ARG A 69 -7.42 -17.49 -5.65
C ARG A 69 -6.23 -17.09 -4.80
N ASN A 70 -5.12 -17.82 -4.97
CA ASN A 70 -3.86 -17.50 -4.34
C ASN A 70 -2.72 -18.28 -5.00
N TYR A 71 -1.49 -17.85 -4.77
CA TYR A 71 -0.29 -18.60 -5.09
C TYR A 71 0.75 -18.44 -3.99
N TRP A 72 1.61 -19.45 -3.84
CA TRP A 72 2.71 -19.44 -2.91
C TRP A 72 4.00 -19.86 -3.64
N LYS A 73 5.01 -18.98 -3.63
CA LYS A 73 6.26 -19.16 -4.38
C LYS A 73 7.21 -20.17 -3.74
N ASP A 74 6.70 -21.28 -3.22
CA ASP A 74 7.48 -22.39 -2.72
C ASP A 74 6.65 -23.66 -2.84
N GLU A 75 7.32 -24.80 -2.92
CA GLU A 75 6.69 -26.12 -2.81
C GLU A 75 6.28 -26.40 -1.37
N LYS A 76 7.14 -26.04 -0.42
CA LYS A 76 6.89 -26.17 1.01
C LYS A 76 5.89 -25.10 1.46
N LEU A 77 4.82 -25.54 2.11
CA LEU A 77 3.84 -24.65 2.71
C LEU A 77 4.46 -23.82 3.85
N PRO A 78 3.99 -22.60 4.06
CA PRO A 78 4.42 -21.80 5.20
C PRO A 78 4.02 -22.47 6.52
N ASP A 79 4.87 -22.34 7.51
CA ASP A 79 4.57 -22.75 8.88
C ASP A 79 3.74 -21.64 9.54
N LEU A 80 2.47 -21.91 9.81
CA LEU A 80 1.55 -20.92 10.38
C LEU A 80 1.97 -20.46 11.78
N GLU A 81 2.46 -21.38 12.62
CA GLU A 81 2.89 -21.03 13.98
C GLU A 81 4.10 -20.08 13.94
N LEU A 82 5.08 -20.37 13.08
CA LEU A 82 6.24 -19.51 12.87
C LEU A 82 5.84 -18.13 12.31
N LEU A 83 4.91 -18.08 11.33
CA LEU A 83 4.40 -16.81 10.79
C LEU A 83 3.74 -15.98 11.88
N GLN A 84 2.94 -16.60 12.74
CA GLN A 84 2.26 -15.92 13.84
C GLN A 84 3.25 -15.43 14.90
N GLU A 85 4.25 -16.25 15.26
CA GLU A 85 5.31 -15.86 16.19
C GLU A 85 6.07 -14.62 15.68
N GLN A 86 6.50 -14.63 14.43
CA GLN A 86 7.20 -13.50 13.81
C GLN A 86 6.31 -12.25 13.74
N HIS A 87 5.04 -12.42 13.39
CA HIS A 87 4.08 -11.32 13.34
C HIS A 87 3.85 -10.69 14.73
N HIS A 88 3.65 -11.52 15.75
CA HIS A 88 3.46 -11.04 17.13
C HIS A 88 4.71 -10.32 17.64
N ALA A 89 5.91 -10.84 17.38
CA ALA A 89 7.15 -10.16 17.73
C ALA A 89 7.28 -8.78 17.09
N MET A 90 6.89 -8.64 15.83
CA MET A 90 6.84 -7.34 15.15
C MET A 90 5.80 -6.40 15.79
N ALA A 91 4.60 -6.89 16.05
CA ALA A 91 3.53 -6.10 16.66
C ALA A 91 3.93 -5.59 18.06
N GLU A 92 4.49 -6.47 18.91
CA GLU A 92 4.99 -6.10 20.23
C GLU A 92 6.09 -5.03 20.17
N LEU A 93 6.97 -5.09 19.17
CA LEU A 93 8.00 -4.07 18.97
C LEU A 93 7.36 -2.71 18.63
N LEU A 94 6.37 -2.69 17.74
CA LEU A 94 5.64 -1.48 17.37
C LEU A 94 4.91 -0.88 18.58
N GLU A 95 4.26 -1.71 19.40
CA GLU A 95 3.58 -1.26 20.61
C GLU A 95 4.56 -0.71 21.67
N LYS A 96 5.75 -1.31 21.82
CA LYS A 96 6.83 -0.78 22.69
C LYS A 96 7.31 0.60 22.24
N GLU A 97 7.28 0.89 20.94
CA GLU A 97 7.58 2.22 20.39
C GLU A 97 6.41 3.21 20.52
N GLY A 98 5.32 2.80 21.17
CA GLY A 98 4.13 3.62 21.42
C GLY A 98 3.21 3.77 20.21
N ILE A 99 3.24 2.82 19.29
CA ILE A 99 2.36 2.75 18.13
C ILE A 99 1.11 1.95 18.50
N GLU A 100 -0.06 2.50 18.22
CA GLU A 100 -1.35 1.82 18.37
C GLU A 100 -1.53 0.81 17.22
N VAL A 101 -1.54 -0.48 17.53
CA VAL A 101 -1.68 -1.56 16.56
C VAL A 101 -3.15 -1.95 16.43
N HIS A 102 -3.67 -1.91 15.22
CA HIS A 102 -5.01 -2.37 14.87
C HIS A 102 -4.92 -3.58 13.93
N TYR A 103 -5.95 -4.42 13.97
CA TYR A 103 -5.99 -5.63 13.15
C TYR A 103 -7.16 -5.61 12.17
N LEU A 104 -6.85 -5.84 10.91
CA LEU A 104 -7.83 -6.18 9.88
C LEU A 104 -8.24 -7.64 10.05
N VAL A 105 -9.53 -7.91 10.09
CA VAL A 105 -10.05 -9.26 10.32
C VAL A 105 -11.02 -9.66 9.21
N ASP A 106 -10.79 -10.82 8.61
CA ASP A 106 -11.74 -11.53 7.78
C ASP A 106 -12.40 -12.67 8.59
N PRO A 107 -13.64 -12.52 9.05
CA PRO A 107 -14.31 -13.56 9.82
C PRO A 107 -14.62 -14.82 9.00
N THR A 108 -14.46 -14.77 7.68
CA THR A 108 -14.70 -15.91 6.79
C THR A 108 -13.46 -16.77 6.56
N ASN A 109 -12.28 -16.27 6.94
CA ASN A 109 -10.99 -16.89 6.67
C ASN A 109 -10.80 -17.25 5.18
N TYR A 110 -11.33 -16.40 4.28
CA TYR A 110 -11.33 -16.67 2.84
C TYR A 110 -10.16 -16.03 2.13
N TRP A 111 -9.77 -14.81 2.56
CA TRP A 111 -8.82 -13.97 1.86
C TRP A 111 -7.42 -14.14 2.45
N THR A 112 -6.62 -14.95 1.78
CA THR A 112 -5.30 -15.40 2.23
C THR A 112 -4.20 -14.34 2.13
N ASN A 113 -4.49 -13.17 1.53
CA ASN A 113 -3.52 -12.10 1.29
C ASN A 113 -3.75 -10.84 2.13
N LEU A 114 -4.66 -10.88 3.12
CA LEU A 114 -4.94 -9.74 4.00
C LEU A 114 -3.70 -9.22 4.76
N THR A 115 -2.67 -10.03 4.91
CA THR A 115 -1.41 -9.64 5.53
C THR A 115 -0.70 -8.49 4.79
N PHE A 116 -1.01 -8.26 3.50
CA PHE A 116 -0.46 -7.17 2.70
C PHE A 116 -1.25 -5.86 2.92
N THR A 117 -1.35 -5.43 4.18
CA THR A 117 -2.11 -4.22 4.57
C THR A 117 -1.54 -2.93 4.00
N ARG A 118 -0.30 -2.93 3.52
CA ARG A 118 0.31 -1.82 2.79
C ARG A 118 -0.47 -1.46 1.52
N ASP A 119 -1.08 -2.46 0.87
CA ASP A 119 -1.67 -2.31 -0.46
C ASP A 119 -3.14 -1.88 -0.47
N VAL A 120 -3.84 -2.00 0.65
CA VAL A 120 -5.32 -1.90 0.72
C VAL A 120 -5.86 -0.47 0.67
N ALA A 121 -5.07 0.52 1.06
CA ALA A 121 -5.48 1.93 1.06
C ALA A 121 -4.27 2.86 0.97
N LEU A 122 -4.46 4.02 0.35
CA LEU A 122 -3.50 5.12 0.36
C LEU A 122 -3.93 6.12 1.42
N MET A 123 -3.11 6.29 2.45
CA MET A 123 -3.37 7.31 3.47
C MET A 123 -2.87 8.67 2.97
N THR A 124 -3.71 9.68 3.06
CA THR A 124 -3.45 11.06 2.63
C THR A 124 -3.81 12.04 3.74
N PRO A 125 -3.44 13.32 3.66
CA PRO A 125 -3.76 14.29 4.72
C PRO A 125 -5.25 14.41 5.06
N LYS A 126 -6.14 14.21 4.09
CA LYS A 126 -7.58 14.34 4.28
C LYS A 126 -8.31 13.01 4.50
N GLY A 127 -7.60 11.89 4.56
CA GLY A 127 -8.17 10.56 4.78
C GLY A 127 -7.65 9.51 3.80
N ALA A 128 -8.36 8.41 3.69
CA ALA A 128 -7.98 7.25 2.90
C ALA A 128 -8.55 7.31 1.47
N ILE A 129 -7.76 6.84 0.51
CA ILE A 129 -8.22 6.46 -0.83
C ILE A 129 -8.15 4.95 -0.91
N LEU A 130 -9.29 4.29 -1.10
CA LEU A 130 -9.34 2.84 -1.24
C LEU A 130 -8.74 2.42 -2.56
N THR A 131 -7.86 1.45 -2.51
CA THR A 131 -7.21 0.87 -3.67
C THR A 131 -8.11 -0.13 -4.39
N ARG A 132 -7.72 -0.53 -5.58
CA ARG A 132 -8.33 -1.62 -6.32
C ARG A 132 -7.24 -2.46 -6.95
N PHE A 133 -7.15 -3.69 -6.49
CA PHE A 133 -6.10 -4.62 -6.90
C PHE A 133 -6.25 -5.12 -8.33
N ALA A 134 -5.12 -5.33 -8.99
CA ALA A 134 -5.08 -5.98 -10.30
C ALA A 134 -5.42 -7.47 -10.22
N MET A 135 -5.05 -8.14 -9.13
CA MET A 135 -5.22 -9.57 -8.95
C MET A 135 -6.54 -9.90 -8.24
N TYR A 136 -7.25 -10.90 -8.75
CA TYR A 136 -8.56 -11.31 -8.23
C TYR A 136 -8.54 -11.67 -6.74
N PHE A 137 -7.50 -12.33 -6.28
CA PHE A 137 -7.39 -12.83 -4.91
C PHE A 137 -7.13 -11.77 -3.83
N HIS A 138 -6.96 -10.51 -4.23
CA HIS A 138 -6.89 -9.36 -3.33
C HIS A 138 -8.16 -8.51 -3.33
N GLN A 139 -9.13 -8.80 -4.17
CA GLN A 139 -10.30 -7.92 -4.36
C GLN A 139 -11.19 -7.81 -3.11
N GLY A 140 -11.17 -8.82 -2.22
CA GLY A 140 -11.90 -8.79 -0.95
C GLY A 140 -11.24 -7.93 0.12
N ASP A 141 -9.94 -7.71 0.01
CA ASP A 141 -9.15 -6.99 1.02
C ASP A 141 -9.68 -5.55 1.19
N THR A 142 -10.08 -4.92 0.09
CA THR A 142 -10.66 -3.57 0.09
C THR A 142 -11.98 -3.49 0.88
N TYR A 143 -12.83 -4.54 0.84
CA TYR A 143 -14.09 -4.56 1.57
C TYR A 143 -13.87 -4.48 3.09
N TYR A 144 -12.99 -5.31 3.63
CA TYR A 144 -12.68 -5.30 5.06
C TYR A 144 -11.97 -4.02 5.50
N THR A 145 -11.09 -3.49 4.64
CA THR A 145 -10.43 -2.21 4.87
C THR A 145 -11.43 -1.07 4.95
N GLN A 146 -12.38 -0.99 4.01
CA GLN A 146 -13.42 0.04 4.04
C GLN A 146 -14.23 0.00 5.34
N LYS A 147 -14.64 -1.19 5.77
CA LYS A 147 -15.37 -1.38 7.02
C LYS A 147 -14.54 -0.91 8.21
N PHE A 148 -13.29 -1.33 8.31
CA PHE A 148 -12.38 -0.92 9.36
C PHE A 148 -12.20 0.59 9.42
N LEU A 149 -11.92 1.25 8.30
CA LEU A 149 -11.71 2.71 8.25
C LEU A 149 -12.96 3.47 8.73
N ALA A 150 -14.14 3.02 8.32
CA ALA A 150 -15.40 3.60 8.76
C ALA A 150 -15.62 3.44 10.29
N GLU A 151 -15.32 2.28 10.84
CA GLU A 151 -15.41 2.00 12.29
C GLU A 151 -14.40 2.84 13.11
N GLN A 152 -13.27 3.22 12.51
CA GLN A 152 -12.24 4.06 13.13
C GLN A 152 -12.45 5.56 12.90
N ASN A 153 -13.57 5.98 12.32
CA ASN A 153 -13.86 7.36 11.95
C ASN A 153 -12.77 7.97 11.03
N ILE A 154 -12.18 7.17 10.15
CA ILE A 154 -11.24 7.64 9.14
C ILE A 154 -12.00 7.98 7.88
N PRO A 155 -11.99 9.25 7.41
CA PRO A 155 -12.71 9.63 6.20
C PRO A 155 -12.17 8.90 4.98
N ILE A 156 -13.07 8.38 4.15
CA ILE A 156 -12.76 7.78 2.85
C ILE A 156 -13.03 8.84 1.78
N ILE A 157 -11.96 9.38 1.20
CA ILE A 157 -12.03 10.46 0.21
C ILE A 157 -12.54 9.95 -1.14
N GLY A 158 -12.22 8.69 -1.44
CA GLY A 158 -12.65 8.03 -2.66
C GLY A 158 -12.13 6.60 -2.75
N ALA A 159 -12.51 5.93 -3.83
CA ALA A 159 -12.07 4.60 -4.15
C ALA A 159 -11.76 4.48 -5.64
N ILE A 160 -10.77 3.70 -6.01
CA ILE A 160 -10.46 3.38 -7.39
C ILE A 160 -11.55 2.44 -7.93
N GLN A 161 -12.13 2.78 -9.08
CA GLN A 161 -13.30 2.14 -9.65
C GLN A 161 -13.05 1.60 -11.07
N GLY A 162 -14.03 0.88 -11.60
CA GLY A 162 -14.08 0.43 -13.01
C GLY A 162 -12.94 -0.51 -13.36
N LYS A 163 -12.14 -0.15 -14.35
CA LYS A 163 -10.96 -0.91 -14.79
C LYS A 163 -9.66 -0.36 -14.18
N GLY A 164 -9.73 0.74 -13.42
CA GLY A 164 -8.57 1.31 -12.74
C GLY A 164 -8.00 0.33 -11.71
N THR A 165 -6.68 0.24 -11.63
CA THR A 165 -5.97 -0.55 -10.60
C THR A 165 -4.88 0.29 -9.96
N ILE A 166 -4.85 0.27 -8.64
CA ILE A 166 -3.85 0.91 -7.77
C ILE A 166 -3.60 -0.01 -6.58
N GLU A 167 -2.35 -0.19 -6.20
CA GLU A 167 -1.91 -0.91 -5.01
C GLU A 167 -0.93 -0.03 -4.22
N GLY A 168 -1.01 -0.05 -2.89
CA GLY A 168 -0.34 0.93 -2.03
C GLY A 168 1.19 0.83 -2.00
N GLY A 169 1.77 -0.34 -2.28
CA GLY A 169 3.22 -0.51 -2.42
C GLY A 169 3.84 0.33 -3.54
N SER A 170 3.02 0.75 -4.50
CA SER A 170 3.47 1.66 -5.57
C SER A 170 3.39 3.14 -5.23
N PHE A 171 2.83 3.52 -4.07
CA PHE A 171 2.56 4.92 -3.72
C PHE A 171 3.42 5.40 -2.56
N SER A 172 3.92 6.65 -2.66
CA SER A 172 4.62 7.32 -1.56
C SER A 172 4.39 8.83 -1.59
N MET A 173 4.20 9.43 -0.41
CA MET A 173 4.22 10.88 -0.24
C MET A 173 5.67 11.36 -0.09
N LEU A 174 6.13 12.23 -0.98
CA LEU A 174 7.43 12.90 -0.84
C LEU A 174 7.39 14.05 0.16
N ASP A 175 6.32 14.80 0.10
CA ASP A 175 6.01 15.93 0.99
C ASP A 175 4.49 16.16 0.98
N THR A 176 4.02 17.17 1.71
CA THR A 176 2.59 17.50 1.85
C THR A 176 1.87 17.84 0.53
N HIS A 177 2.61 18.14 -0.54
CA HIS A 177 2.06 18.56 -1.83
C HIS A 177 2.50 17.69 -3.01
N THR A 178 3.33 16.69 -2.77
CA THR A 178 3.89 15.85 -3.82
C THR A 178 3.83 14.39 -3.45
N ALA A 179 3.19 13.60 -4.28
CA ALA A 179 3.19 12.14 -4.21
C ALA A 179 3.84 11.55 -5.46
N VAL A 180 4.33 10.33 -5.33
CA VAL A 180 4.87 9.54 -6.44
C VAL A 180 4.13 8.22 -6.53
N ILE A 181 3.99 7.69 -7.75
CA ILE A 181 3.44 6.36 -7.99
C ILE A 181 4.21 5.65 -9.10
N GLY A 182 4.48 4.37 -8.90
CA GLY A 182 5.04 3.49 -9.93
C GLY A 182 3.93 2.94 -10.83
N ARG A 183 4.02 3.17 -12.15
CA ARG A 183 3.18 2.51 -13.13
C ARG A 183 3.78 1.15 -13.48
N SER A 184 3.00 0.08 -13.32
CA SER A 184 3.46 -1.30 -13.47
C SER A 184 2.35 -2.22 -13.97
N VAL A 185 2.59 -3.52 -14.01
CA VAL A 185 1.53 -4.50 -14.31
C VAL A 185 0.38 -4.53 -13.29
N ARG A 186 0.60 -3.95 -12.10
CA ARG A 186 -0.40 -3.81 -11.04
C ARG A 186 -1.12 -2.46 -11.05
N ILE A 187 -0.53 -1.45 -11.68
CA ILE A 187 -0.97 -0.04 -11.64
C ILE A 187 -1.17 0.44 -13.07
N ASN A 188 -2.40 0.71 -13.46
CA ASN A 188 -2.72 1.12 -14.82
C ASN A 188 -3.07 2.61 -14.96
N ASP A 189 -3.12 3.09 -16.21
CA ASP A 189 -3.38 4.51 -16.52
C ASP A 189 -4.76 4.97 -16.03
N GLU A 190 -5.78 4.12 -16.06
CA GLU A 190 -7.11 4.47 -15.57
C GLU A 190 -7.09 4.68 -14.05
N GLY A 191 -6.42 3.81 -13.31
CA GLY A 191 -6.22 3.98 -11.86
C GLY A 191 -5.44 5.25 -11.53
N ILE A 192 -4.36 5.52 -12.26
CA ILE A 192 -3.54 6.72 -12.11
C ILE A 192 -4.36 7.99 -12.38
N ALA A 193 -5.20 8.02 -13.40
CA ALA A 193 -6.04 9.17 -13.71
C ALA A 193 -7.06 9.46 -12.58
N GLN A 194 -7.69 8.42 -12.03
CA GLN A 194 -8.59 8.55 -10.89
C GLN A 194 -7.85 9.03 -9.64
N LEU A 195 -6.70 8.43 -9.34
CA LEU A 195 -5.86 8.83 -8.20
C LEU A 195 -5.42 10.30 -8.31
N ARG A 196 -4.97 10.72 -9.49
CA ARG A 196 -4.60 12.12 -9.75
C ARG A 196 -5.74 13.08 -9.43
N THR A 197 -6.97 12.74 -9.81
CA THR A 197 -8.16 13.55 -9.50
C THR A 197 -8.40 13.63 -8.01
N LEU A 198 -8.37 12.51 -7.29
CA LEU A 198 -8.59 12.46 -5.84
C LEU A 198 -7.51 13.22 -5.06
N LEU A 199 -6.27 13.15 -5.49
CA LEU A 199 -5.15 13.89 -4.89
C LEU A 199 -5.23 15.40 -5.21
N SER A 200 -5.71 15.79 -6.40
CA SER A 200 -5.84 17.19 -6.79
C SER A 200 -6.82 17.95 -5.89
N TYR A 201 -7.86 17.30 -5.36
CA TYR A 201 -8.77 17.90 -4.38
C TYR A 201 -8.09 18.31 -3.07
N GLN A 202 -6.90 17.77 -2.82
CA GLN A 202 -6.08 18.07 -1.64
C GLN A 202 -4.86 18.93 -1.97
N GLY A 203 -4.75 19.42 -3.21
CA GLY A 203 -3.59 20.19 -3.66
C GLY A 203 -2.30 19.35 -3.80
N ILE A 204 -2.43 18.03 -3.96
CA ILE A 204 -1.28 17.11 -4.08
C ILE A 204 -1.03 16.80 -5.55
N ASN A 205 0.19 17.07 -6.00
CA ASN A 205 0.66 16.72 -7.35
C ASN A 205 1.15 15.27 -7.38
N LEU A 206 0.77 14.51 -8.41
CA LEU A 206 1.17 13.11 -8.59
C LEU A 206 2.22 12.99 -9.71
N ILE A 207 3.39 12.52 -9.35
CA ILE A 207 4.48 12.15 -10.27
C ILE A 207 4.35 10.65 -10.57
N VAL A 208 4.38 10.30 -11.85
CA VAL A 208 4.27 8.90 -12.31
C VAL A 208 5.64 8.43 -12.80
N ILE A 209 6.05 7.27 -12.33
CA ILE A 209 7.33 6.63 -12.67
C ILE A 209 7.01 5.31 -13.38
N ASP A 210 7.54 5.12 -14.59
CA ASP A 210 7.41 3.84 -15.28
C ASP A 210 8.37 2.81 -14.67
N MET A 211 7.79 1.70 -14.20
CA MET A 211 8.54 0.58 -13.66
C MET A 211 8.86 -0.44 -14.77
N PRO A 212 10.05 -1.04 -14.76
CA PRO A 212 10.32 -2.17 -15.63
C PRO A 212 9.34 -3.33 -15.36
N ALA A 213 8.97 -4.06 -16.41
CA ALA A 213 7.87 -5.04 -16.37
C ALA A 213 7.99 -6.15 -15.32
N TYR A 214 9.18 -6.39 -14.81
CA TYR A 214 9.44 -7.40 -13.78
C TYR A 214 9.04 -6.94 -12.36
N TYR A 215 9.06 -5.62 -12.12
CA TYR A 215 8.77 -5.03 -10.82
C TYR A 215 7.30 -4.64 -10.72
N ILE A 216 6.67 -5.03 -9.63
CA ILE A 216 5.23 -4.83 -9.45
C ILE A 216 4.92 -3.54 -8.68
N HIS A 217 5.78 -3.15 -7.72
CA HIS A 217 5.59 -2.00 -6.86
C HIS A 217 6.80 -1.06 -6.86
N LEU A 218 6.56 0.21 -6.53
CA LEU A 218 7.61 1.22 -6.46
C LEU A 218 8.54 1.03 -5.25
N ASP A 219 8.01 0.53 -4.14
CA ASP A 219 8.78 0.29 -2.91
C ASP A 219 9.85 -0.80 -3.05
N GLU A 220 9.82 -1.58 -4.12
CA GLU A 220 10.95 -2.44 -4.51
C GLU A 220 12.19 -1.66 -4.96
N ALA A 221 12.04 -0.37 -5.29
CA ALA A 221 13.13 0.46 -5.85
C ALA A 221 13.28 1.83 -5.18
N PHE A 222 12.29 2.28 -4.41
CA PHE A 222 12.24 3.61 -3.85
C PHE A 222 11.53 3.62 -2.50
N VAL A 223 12.25 3.92 -1.43
CA VAL A 223 11.69 4.03 -0.07
C VAL A 223 12.23 5.27 0.63
N PRO A 224 11.39 6.24 1.00
CA PRO A 224 11.78 7.32 1.90
C PRO A 224 12.12 6.76 3.29
N VAL A 225 13.28 7.13 3.83
CA VAL A 225 13.76 6.69 5.15
C VAL A 225 13.97 7.84 6.12
N ASP A 226 14.04 9.09 5.62
CA ASP A 226 14.06 10.32 6.41
C ASP A 226 13.52 11.47 5.56
N LYS A 227 13.29 12.65 6.15
CA LYS A 227 12.70 13.84 5.49
C LYS A 227 13.34 14.20 4.15
N LYS A 228 14.62 13.97 3.99
CA LYS A 228 15.39 14.21 2.77
C LYS A 228 16.36 13.07 2.45
N LYS A 229 16.04 11.85 2.85
CA LYS A 229 16.82 10.65 2.53
C LYS A 229 15.92 9.58 1.96
N VAL A 230 16.38 8.97 0.90
CA VAL A 230 15.64 7.89 0.21
C VAL A 230 16.59 6.74 -0.14
N LEU A 231 16.13 5.52 0.10
CA LEU A 231 16.74 4.33 -0.51
C LEU A 231 16.31 4.27 -1.97
N VAL A 232 17.25 4.04 -2.86
CA VAL A 232 16.98 3.99 -4.30
C VAL A 232 17.75 2.86 -4.97
N SER A 233 17.10 2.19 -5.92
CA SER A 233 17.78 1.31 -6.87
C SER A 233 18.01 2.07 -8.19
N THR A 234 19.25 2.42 -8.48
CA THR A 234 19.61 3.13 -9.69
C THR A 234 19.48 2.27 -10.96
N PHE A 235 19.34 0.95 -10.81
CA PHE A 235 19.12 0.01 -11.90
C PHE A 235 17.65 -0.07 -12.33
N ILE A 236 16.74 0.33 -11.45
CA ILE A 236 15.30 0.22 -11.68
C ILE A 236 14.71 1.60 -12.00
N LEU A 237 15.14 2.62 -11.27
CA LEU A 237 14.56 3.96 -11.38
C LEU A 237 15.14 4.74 -12.58
N PRO A 238 14.29 5.50 -13.30
CA PRO A 238 14.76 6.30 -14.42
C PRO A 238 15.62 7.48 -13.94
N HIS A 239 16.66 7.82 -14.71
CA HIS A 239 17.61 8.89 -14.40
C HIS A 239 16.93 10.23 -14.08
N TRP A 240 15.88 10.61 -14.83
CA TRP A 240 15.18 11.87 -14.59
C TRP A 240 14.59 11.98 -13.19
N PHE A 241 14.11 10.87 -12.65
CA PHE A 241 13.54 10.83 -11.31
C PHE A 241 14.60 10.98 -10.22
N LEU A 242 15.72 10.27 -10.36
CA LEU A 242 16.88 10.41 -9.46
C LEU A 242 17.42 11.85 -9.49
N HIS A 243 17.54 12.43 -10.66
CA HIS A 243 17.99 13.82 -10.82
C HIS A 243 17.02 14.81 -10.16
N MET A 244 15.71 14.65 -10.37
CA MET A 244 14.68 15.46 -9.72
C MET A 244 14.76 15.37 -8.18
N LEU A 245 15.02 14.19 -7.62
CA LEU A 245 15.20 14.03 -6.18
C LEU A 245 16.41 14.80 -5.68
N GLN A 246 17.54 14.72 -6.39
CA GLN A 246 18.77 15.49 -6.07
C GLN A 246 18.52 17.00 -6.14
N GLU A 247 17.85 17.50 -7.18
CA GLU A 247 17.48 18.92 -7.31
C GLU A 247 16.57 19.39 -6.17
N LYS A 248 15.70 18.51 -5.67
CA LYS A 248 14.86 18.75 -4.48
C LYS A 248 15.64 18.61 -3.15
N GLY A 249 16.93 18.32 -3.19
CA GLY A 249 17.80 18.22 -2.04
C GLY A 249 17.68 16.90 -1.27
N TYR A 250 17.27 15.82 -1.93
CA TYR A 250 17.29 14.48 -1.33
C TYR A 250 18.68 13.86 -1.41
N GLU A 251 19.11 13.26 -0.31
CA GLU A 251 20.24 12.33 -0.25
C GLU A 251 19.76 10.96 -0.77
N LEU A 252 20.44 10.46 -1.82
CA LEU A 252 20.15 9.16 -2.39
C LEU A 252 21.06 8.11 -1.73
N ILE A 253 20.49 7.13 -1.06
CA ILE A 253 21.20 5.99 -0.52
C ILE A 253 20.97 4.84 -1.50
N GLU A 254 22.01 4.50 -2.25
CA GLU A 254 21.92 3.48 -3.28
C GLU A 254 21.96 2.08 -2.65
N THR A 255 21.03 1.21 -3.06
CA THR A 255 21.05 -0.22 -2.72
C THR A 255 21.95 -0.99 -3.68
N ASP A 256 22.62 -2.01 -3.19
CA ASP A 256 23.51 -2.84 -4.01
C ASP A 256 22.69 -3.60 -5.08
N ARG A 257 23.30 -3.75 -6.25
CA ARG A 257 22.71 -4.52 -7.35
C ARG A 257 22.49 -5.97 -7.01
N ASP A 258 23.37 -6.51 -6.17
CA ASP A 258 23.39 -7.93 -5.77
C ASP A 258 22.54 -8.18 -4.50
N ASP A 259 21.91 -7.13 -3.94
CA ASP A 259 20.96 -7.29 -2.86
C ASP A 259 19.79 -8.17 -3.28
N PRO A 260 19.27 -9.01 -2.38
CA PRO A 260 18.09 -9.81 -2.68
C PRO A 260 16.92 -8.93 -3.13
N MET A 261 16.11 -9.45 -4.06
CA MET A 261 14.85 -8.80 -4.44
C MET A 261 14.04 -8.49 -3.17
N LEU A 262 13.43 -7.32 -3.12
CA LEU A 262 12.69 -6.79 -1.97
C LEU A 262 13.53 -6.29 -0.78
N THR A 263 14.83 -6.12 -0.92
CA THR A 263 15.68 -5.53 0.14
C THR A 263 15.19 -4.12 0.56
N ASN A 264 14.56 -3.39 -0.34
CA ASN A 264 14.02 -2.05 -0.07
C ASN A 264 12.62 -2.07 0.57
N ASN A 265 11.97 -3.21 0.65
CA ASN A 265 10.56 -3.33 1.05
C ASN A 265 10.40 -3.72 2.51
#